data_441d8714914ff331902f5cbe3600570d
#
_entry.id   441d8714914ff331902f5cbe3600570d
#
_cell.length_a   1.000
_cell.length_b   1.000
_cell.length_c   1.000
_cell.angle_alpha   90.00
_cell.angle_beta   90.00
_cell.angle_gamma   90.00
#
_symmetry.space_group_name_H-M   'P 1'
#
loop_
_entity.id
_entity.type
_entity.pdbx_description
1 polymer ?
#
loop_
_entity_poly.entity_id
_entity_poly.type
_entity_poly.pdbx_seq_one_letter_code
_entity_poly.pdbx_strand_id
1 'polypeptide(L)'
;MAITTISKKSKAAKQAAQTKPLILIIEDDNFQREILKDHLVSTTIDCEIVSFATGEECLKKIGTQKPVLAFVDFNLNSKDKKAMDGVKFSKKLKTLAPKCDIIMVSDKNHEDQINKALSKSTLKFIKKDESTLKLATAAVQDTTNPFQAMIQRFDIAAKIIGLEQDVYEVLKNPSKLIEVNLPIKMDDGSIKVFDGYRVIHSTALGPSKGGIRYSMQVEADEVKALAAWMTWKCAIADIPYGGAKGGINCEPSKMSVGELERLTRAYTVAMSDIFGVDKDIPAPDMNTGPREMAWIVDEFSKVKGSFTPGIVTGKPLFLGGSLGRVEATGRGVCTSALEALRLLKMKPEKCRAAVQGFGNVGSITAKHFDTNKIKVVAISDHTGAFFNPKGIDIAKAIAFRDANKGVLKGFKGGELITNEELLELNVEILAPCAMENQITAQNASRIKAKLIVEGANGPTTAGADDILNKKGIIVIPDILANGGGVTVSYFEWVQNRTGYYYSEDEINKRADRWMKQAFHNVWGVSTKHKVPMRIAAYVFALEKVAKATRARGSY
;
A
#
# COMPACT_ATOMS: atom_id res chain seq x y z
N MET A 1 27.57 -44.80 20.06
CA MET A 1 26.83 -43.93 21.01
C MET A 1 26.97 -42.48 20.57
N ALA A 2 26.13 -41.98 19.66
CA ALA A 2 26.01 -40.55 19.31
C ALA A 2 24.88 -40.31 18.27
N ILE A 3 23.65 -40.78 18.53
CA ILE A 3 22.48 -40.51 17.63
C ILE A 3 21.23 -40.13 18.44
N THR A 4 21.35 -39.55 19.62
CA THR A 4 20.13 -39.28 20.42
C THR A 4 19.99 -37.81 20.88
N THR A 5 20.74 -36.86 20.33
CA THR A 5 20.68 -35.44 20.80
C THR A 5 20.20 -34.44 19.75
N ILE A 6 19.75 -34.88 18.57
CA ILE A 6 19.26 -33.96 17.51
C ILE A 6 17.72 -33.81 17.50
N SER A 7 16.99 -34.65 18.25
CA SER A 7 15.50 -34.66 18.14
C SER A 7 14.76 -33.66 19.03
N LYS A 8 15.41 -32.94 19.93
CA LYS A 8 14.74 -31.97 20.82
C LYS A 8 14.82 -30.52 20.36
N LYS A 9 15.72 -30.15 19.44
CA LYS A 9 15.80 -28.77 18.87
C LYS A 9 14.90 -28.56 17.64
N SER A 10 14.44 -29.64 16.99
CA SER A 10 13.58 -29.52 15.80
C SER A 10 12.07 -29.32 16.13
N LYS A 11 11.64 -29.55 17.38
CA LYS A 11 10.26 -29.33 17.81
C LYS A 11 9.98 -27.88 18.26
N ALA A 12 11.01 -27.12 18.63
CA ALA A 12 10.85 -25.71 19.00
C ALA A 12 10.78 -24.76 17.78
N ALA A 13 11.20 -25.20 16.60
CA ALA A 13 11.15 -24.43 15.36
C ALA A 13 9.84 -24.62 14.55
N LYS A 14 8.90 -25.44 15.02
CA LYS A 14 7.64 -25.74 14.33
C LYS A 14 6.39 -25.09 14.93
N GLN A 15 6.54 -24.16 15.86
CA GLN A 15 5.42 -23.42 16.45
C GLN A 15 5.78 -21.94 16.67
N ALA A 16 6.16 -21.22 15.62
CA ALA A 16 5.77 -19.84 15.51
C ALA A 16 4.32 -19.88 15.00
N ALA A 17 3.37 -20.17 15.88
CA ALA A 17 1.97 -19.91 15.63
C ALA A 17 1.86 -18.41 15.31
N GLN A 18 1.36 -18.06 14.13
CA GLN A 18 0.97 -16.70 13.80
C GLN A 18 0.09 -16.21 14.94
N THR A 19 0.60 -15.31 15.78
CA THR A 19 -0.19 -14.71 16.85
C THR A 19 -1.23 -13.85 16.15
N LYS A 20 -2.51 -14.19 16.35
CA LYS A 20 -3.62 -13.39 15.82
C LYS A 20 -3.50 -11.93 16.28
N PRO A 21 -3.83 -10.95 15.43
CA PRO A 21 -3.87 -9.55 15.83
C PRO A 21 -4.72 -9.37 17.08
N LEU A 22 -4.15 -8.77 18.12
CA LEU A 22 -4.84 -8.53 19.38
C LEU A 22 -5.60 -7.21 19.33
N ILE A 23 -6.90 -7.27 19.56
CA ILE A 23 -7.81 -6.13 19.64
C ILE A 23 -8.32 -6.00 21.05
N LEU A 24 -8.25 -4.79 21.59
CA LEU A 24 -8.73 -4.49 22.93
C LEU A 24 -10.05 -3.73 22.90
N ILE A 25 -10.93 -4.04 23.83
CA ILE A 25 -12.14 -3.27 24.14
C ILE A 25 -12.07 -2.86 25.59
N ILE A 26 -12.07 -1.56 25.88
CA ILE A 26 -12.04 -1.00 27.22
C ILE A 26 -13.29 -0.14 27.41
N GLU A 27 -14.25 -0.67 28.16
CA GLU A 27 -15.59 -0.12 28.32
C GLU A 27 -16.13 -0.51 29.71
N ASP A 28 -16.50 0.44 30.57
CA ASP A 28 -16.98 0.18 31.92
C ASP A 28 -18.46 -0.25 31.98
N ASP A 29 -19.22 0.02 30.90
CA ASP A 29 -20.56 -0.53 30.77
C ASP A 29 -20.52 -1.97 30.24
N ASN A 30 -20.99 -2.90 31.06
CA ASN A 30 -20.95 -4.33 30.77
C ASN A 30 -21.78 -4.70 29.54
N PHE A 31 -22.92 -4.08 29.34
CA PHE A 31 -23.82 -4.39 28.22
C PHE A 31 -23.22 -3.90 26.91
N GLN A 32 -22.71 -2.69 26.86
CA GLN A 32 -22.05 -2.12 25.67
C GLN A 32 -20.77 -2.89 25.33
N ARG A 33 -19.99 -3.26 26.36
CA ARG A 33 -18.76 -4.05 26.19
C ARG A 33 -19.02 -5.40 25.52
N GLU A 34 -20.01 -6.15 26.03
CA GLU A 34 -20.34 -7.47 25.49
C GLU A 34 -20.98 -7.37 24.08
N ILE A 35 -21.86 -6.40 23.81
CA ILE A 35 -22.41 -6.18 22.47
C ILE A 35 -21.30 -5.92 21.46
N LEU A 36 -20.37 -5.01 21.76
CA LEU A 36 -19.26 -4.70 20.85
C LEU A 36 -18.35 -5.91 20.65
N LYS A 37 -18.04 -6.64 21.71
CA LYS A 37 -17.24 -7.85 21.67
C LYS A 37 -17.89 -8.95 20.84
N ASP A 38 -19.14 -9.31 21.11
CA ASP A 38 -19.86 -10.35 20.40
C ASP A 38 -20.03 -10.01 18.91
N HIS A 39 -20.31 -8.75 18.60
CA HIS A 39 -20.39 -8.28 17.24
C HIS A 39 -19.06 -8.43 16.52
N LEU A 40 -17.95 -7.98 17.11
CA LEU A 40 -16.63 -8.10 16.50
C LEU A 40 -16.19 -9.56 16.37
N VAL A 41 -16.44 -10.41 17.36
CA VAL A 41 -16.15 -11.85 17.30
C VAL A 41 -16.92 -12.52 16.17
N SER A 42 -18.19 -12.12 15.93
CA SER A 42 -19.03 -12.71 14.88
C SER A 42 -18.72 -12.18 13.47
N THR A 43 -18.13 -10.99 13.34
CA THR A 43 -17.95 -10.29 12.06
C THR A 43 -16.49 -10.21 11.60
N THR A 44 -15.52 -10.49 12.49
CA THR A 44 -14.09 -10.41 12.17
C THR A 44 -13.44 -11.80 12.20
N ILE A 45 -12.67 -12.11 11.18
CA ILE A 45 -11.97 -13.39 11.03
C ILE A 45 -10.51 -13.20 11.50
N ASP A 46 -9.97 -14.20 12.22
CA ASP A 46 -8.56 -14.29 12.62
C ASP A 46 -7.99 -13.17 13.52
N CYS A 47 -8.83 -12.55 14.37
CA CYS A 47 -8.39 -11.66 15.44
C CYS A 47 -8.60 -12.28 16.82
N GLU A 48 -7.76 -11.94 17.78
CA GLU A 48 -7.99 -12.18 19.20
C GLU A 48 -8.62 -10.91 19.80
N ILE A 49 -9.83 -11.02 20.36
CA ILE A 49 -10.56 -9.89 20.92
C ILE A 49 -10.66 -10.08 22.44
N VAL A 50 -10.05 -9.14 23.17
CA VAL A 50 -10.03 -9.16 24.64
C VAL A 50 -10.67 -7.89 25.17
N SER A 51 -11.59 -8.02 26.12
CA SER A 51 -12.32 -6.90 26.71
C SER A 51 -12.01 -6.72 28.19
N PHE A 52 -11.99 -5.48 28.65
CA PHE A 52 -11.73 -5.09 30.04
C PHE A 52 -12.72 -4.03 30.49
N ALA A 53 -13.10 -4.08 31.76
CA ALA A 53 -13.98 -3.09 32.38
C ALA A 53 -13.23 -1.80 32.76
N THR A 54 -11.90 -1.87 32.99
CA THR A 54 -11.08 -0.73 33.40
C THR A 54 -9.73 -0.72 32.70
N GLY A 55 -9.16 0.47 32.53
CA GLY A 55 -7.82 0.61 31.95
C GLY A 55 -6.73 -0.02 32.83
N GLU A 56 -6.90 0.01 34.16
CA GLU A 56 -5.97 -0.60 35.12
C GLU A 56 -5.92 -2.12 34.98
N GLU A 57 -7.08 -2.75 34.81
CA GLU A 57 -7.17 -4.19 34.59
C GLU A 57 -6.46 -4.58 33.29
N CYS A 58 -6.72 -3.84 32.21
CA CYS A 58 -6.06 -4.04 30.95
C CYS A 58 -4.53 -3.94 31.06
N LEU A 59 -4.01 -2.87 31.66
CA LEU A 59 -2.56 -2.66 31.81
C LEU A 59 -1.87 -3.74 32.67
N LYS A 60 -2.58 -4.35 33.62
CA LYS A 60 -2.06 -5.47 34.42
C LYS A 60 -2.00 -6.78 33.63
N LYS A 61 -3.01 -7.03 32.76
CA LYS A 61 -3.16 -8.33 32.08
C LYS A 61 -2.47 -8.38 30.71
N ILE A 62 -2.30 -7.23 30.03
CA ILE A 62 -1.74 -7.20 28.68
C ILE A 62 -0.27 -7.65 28.62
N GLY A 63 0.50 -7.45 29.70
CA GLY A 63 1.90 -7.90 29.81
C GLY A 63 2.77 -7.38 28.68
N THR A 64 3.41 -8.31 27.94
CA THR A 64 4.26 -8.03 26.77
C THR A 64 3.51 -8.08 25.44
N GLN A 65 2.22 -8.37 25.45
CA GLN A 65 1.39 -8.42 24.25
C GLN A 65 1.30 -7.03 23.61
N LYS A 66 1.33 -6.99 22.27
CA LYS A 66 1.27 -5.74 21.51
C LYS A 66 -0.05 -5.68 20.75
N PRO A 67 -1.09 -5.02 21.28
CA PRO A 67 -2.34 -4.85 20.58
C PRO A 67 -2.12 -4.00 19.32
N VAL A 68 -2.88 -4.32 18.27
CA VAL A 68 -2.89 -3.55 17.01
C VAL A 68 -3.97 -2.47 17.03
N LEU A 69 -5.08 -2.71 17.77
CA LEU A 69 -6.22 -1.79 17.87
C LEU A 69 -6.79 -1.83 19.27
N ALA A 70 -7.24 -0.69 19.78
CA ALA A 70 -8.00 -0.59 21.02
C ALA A 70 -9.21 0.33 20.85
N PHE A 71 -10.40 -0.16 21.20
CA PHE A 71 -11.60 0.63 21.40
C PHE A 71 -11.66 1.05 22.87
N VAL A 72 -11.70 2.34 23.13
CA VAL A 72 -11.61 2.90 24.49
C VAL A 72 -12.77 3.85 24.74
N ASP A 73 -13.61 3.56 25.71
CA ASP A 73 -14.64 4.50 26.12
C ASP A 73 -14.02 5.80 26.66
N PHE A 74 -14.57 6.92 26.22
CA PHE A 74 -14.11 8.24 26.69
C PHE A 74 -14.39 8.42 28.18
N ASN A 75 -15.55 7.97 28.65
CA ASN A 75 -16.01 8.08 30.03
C ASN A 75 -15.69 6.82 30.88
N LEU A 76 -14.57 6.18 30.64
CA LEU A 76 -14.18 4.91 31.28
C LEU A 76 -14.22 4.89 32.81
N ASN A 77 -14.31 6.03 33.47
CA ASN A 77 -14.41 6.17 34.90
C ASN A 77 -15.80 6.64 35.37
N SER A 78 -16.85 6.37 34.61
CA SER A 78 -18.20 6.81 34.92
C SER A 78 -18.72 6.25 36.27
N LYS A 79 -18.33 5.01 36.60
CA LYS A 79 -18.73 4.29 37.83
C LYS A 79 -17.76 4.49 39.00
N ASP A 80 -16.48 4.80 38.73
CA ASP A 80 -15.48 5.10 39.76
C ASP A 80 -14.60 6.29 39.33
N LYS A 81 -14.87 7.45 39.92
CA LYS A 81 -14.12 8.69 39.60
C LYS A 81 -12.63 8.65 39.97
N LYS A 82 -12.18 7.66 40.75
CA LYS A 82 -10.77 7.44 41.07
C LYS A 82 -10.06 6.60 39.99
N ALA A 83 -10.82 5.87 39.20
CA ALA A 83 -10.27 5.08 38.07
C ALA A 83 -9.71 5.98 36.97
N MET A 84 -8.89 5.38 36.11
CA MET A 84 -8.30 6.06 34.97
C MET A 84 -9.36 6.35 33.91
N ASP A 85 -9.46 7.60 33.46
CA ASP A 85 -10.30 7.95 32.31
C ASP A 85 -9.70 7.42 30.99
N GLY A 86 -10.53 7.37 29.93
CA GLY A 86 -10.12 6.83 28.63
C GLY A 86 -8.94 7.56 28.01
N VAL A 87 -8.82 8.88 28.21
CA VAL A 87 -7.71 9.68 27.68
C VAL A 87 -6.38 9.34 28.37
N LYS A 88 -6.38 9.22 29.69
CA LYS A 88 -5.18 8.83 30.46
C LYS A 88 -4.75 7.41 30.13
N PHE A 89 -5.72 6.49 30.00
CA PHE A 89 -5.46 5.12 29.56
C PHE A 89 -4.80 5.10 28.18
N SER A 90 -5.39 5.79 27.20
CA SER A 90 -4.89 5.86 25.82
C SER A 90 -3.45 6.35 25.75
N LYS A 91 -3.08 7.37 26.53
CA LYS A 91 -1.69 7.86 26.61
C LYS A 91 -0.73 6.80 27.15
N LYS A 92 -1.12 6.07 28.19
CA LYS A 92 -0.31 4.97 28.75
C LYS A 92 -0.19 3.81 27.77
N LEU A 93 -1.29 3.42 27.11
CA LEU A 93 -1.27 2.35 26.12
C LEU A 93 -0.35 2.70 24.93
N LYS A 94 -0.38 3.94 24.44
CA LYS A 94 0.54 4.40 23.39
C LYS A 94 2.01 4.36 23.79
N THR A 95 2.31 4.55 25.06
CA THR A 95 3.69 4.40 25.59
C THR A 95 4.14 2.93 25.58
N LEU A 96 3.25 1.99 25.90
CA LEU A 96 3.53 0.55 25.95
C LEU A 96 3.47 -0.10 24.56
N ALA A 97 2.53 0.34 23.73
CA ALA A 97 2.29 -0.15 22.39
C ALA A 97 2.20 1.04 21.38
N PRO A 98 3.32 1.64 20.97
CA PRO A 98 3.32 2.84 20.11
C PRO A 98 2.62 2.64 18.76
N LYS A 99 2.61 1.41 18.23
CA LYS A 99 1.95 1.05 16.96
C LYS A 99 0.46 0.74 17.10
N CYS A 100 -0.09 0.62 18.32
CA CYS A 100 -1.51 0.33 18.55
C CYS A 100 -2.37 1.52 18.08
N ASP A 101 -3.31 1.30 17.17
CA ASP A 101 -4.34 2.28 16.86
C ASP A 101 -5.35 2.35 17.99
N ILE A 102 -5.74 3.56 18.39
CA ILE A 102 -6.72 3.76 19.47
C ILE A 102 -7.92 4.53 18.91
N ILE A 103 -9.10 3.97 19.13
CA ILE A 103 -10.38 4.57 18.78
C ILE A 103 -11.13 4.91 20.06
N MET A 104 -11.34 6.20 20.27
CA MET A 104 -12.19 6.66 21.38
C MET A 104 -13.65 6.46 21.00
N VAL A 105 -14.44 5.90 21.90
CA VAL A 105 -15.88 5.69 21.72
C VAL A 105 -16.63 6.53 22.77
N SER A 106 -17.68 7.26 22.39
CA SER A 106 -18.42 8.11 23.34
C SER A 106 -19.84 8.44 22.87
N ASP A 107 -20.77 8.57 23.81
CA ASP A 107 -22.17 8.94 23.56
C ASP A 107 -22.35 10.41 23.17
N LYS A 108 -21.44 11.29 23.62
CA LYS A 108 -21.52 12.73 23.41
C LYS A 108 -20.52 13.17 22.36
N ASN A 109 -20.79 14.27 21.70
CA ASN A 109 -19.87 14.86 20.73
C ASN A 109 -18.69 15.52 21.47
N HIS A 110 -17.71 14.70 21.86
CA HIS A 110 -16.49 15.13 22.55
C HIS A 110 -15.31 15.31 21.59
N GLU A 111 -15.56 15.36 20.28
CA GLU A 111 -14.53 15.41 19.25
C GLU A 111 -13.53 16.55 19.48
N ASP A 112 -14.02 17.76 19.81
CA ASP A 112 -13.16 18.91 20.12
C ASP A 112 -12.34 18.72 21.41
N GLN A 113 -12.91 18.07 22.43
CA GLN A 113 -12.20 17.78 23.68
C GLN A 113 -11.15 16.68 23.47
N ILE A 114 -11.48 15.67 22.69
CA ILE A 114 -10.57 14.59 22.31
C ILE A 114 -9.42 15.15 21.48
N ASN A 115 -9.70 15.94 20.47
CA ASN A 115 -8.70 16.59 19.61
C ASN A 115 -7.80 17.54 20.42
N LYS A 116 -8.36 18.30 21.35
CA LYS A 116 -7.59 19.20 22.22
C LYS A 116 -6.73 18.45 23.24
N ALA A 117 -7.22 17.35 23.79
CA ALA A 117 -6.46 16.51 24.72
C ALA A 117 -5.37 15.68 24.03
N LEU A 118 -5.48 15.45 22.74
CA LEU A 118 -4.70 14.51 21.95
C LEU A 118 -4.02 15.16 20.75
N SER A 119 -3.89 16.48 20.75
CA SER A 119 -3.41 17.35 19.66
C SER A 119 -2.05 16.99 19.03
N LYS A 120 -1.45 15.84 19.37
CA LYS A 120 -0.21 15.28 18.79
C LYS A 120 -0.25 13.77 18.56
N SER A 121 -1.39 13.10 18.71
CA SER A 121 -1.49 11.63 18.56
C SER A 121 -2.60 11.26 17.57
N THR A 122 -2.35 10.26 16.75
CA THR A 122 -3.26 9.60 15.80
C THR A 122 -4.41 8.88 16.52
N LEU A 123 -5.25 9.60 17.28
CA LEU A 123 -6.43 9.03 17.89
C LEU A 123 -7.66 9.32 17.06
N LYS A 124 -8.48 8.32 16.90
CA LYS A 124 -9.68 8.29 16.08
C LYS A 124 -10.90 8.26 17.00
N PHE A 125 -12.06 8.68 16.52
CA PHE A 125 -13.29 8.76 17.31
C PHE A 125 -14.46 8.08 16.63
N ILE A 126 -15.26 7.33 17.39
CA ILE A 126 -16.55 6.78 16.98
C ILE A 126 -17.61 7.24 17.98
N LYS A 127 -18.67 7.88 17.48
CA LYS A 127 -19.83 8.22 18.29
C LYS A 127 -20.64 6.95 18.57
N LYS A 128 -21.10 6.77 19.83
CA LYS A 128 -22.00 5.68 20.21
C LYS A 128 -23.41 5.95 19.64
N ASP A 129 -23.71 5.36 18.50
CA ASP A 129 -25.01 5.40 17.83
C ASP A 129 -25.22 4.11 17.01
N GLU A 130 -26.28 4.04 16.22
CA GLU A 130 -26.62 2.88 15.39
C GLU A 130 -25.50 2.46 14.41
N SER A 131 -24.57 3.37 14.10
CA SER A 131 -23.44 3.10 13.21
C SER A 131 -22.21 2.51 13.92
N THR A 132 -22.17 2.54 15.25
CA THR A 132 -20.98 2.16 16.07
C THR A 132 -20.44 0.80 15.71
N LEU A 133 -21.28 -0.23 15.68
CA LEU A 133 -20.86 -1.60 15.41
C LEU A 133 -20.28 -1.76 14.00
N LYS A 134 -20.90 -1.11 13.03
CA LYS A 134 -20.43 -1.13 11.63
C LYS A 134 -19.08 -0.41 11.47
N LEU A 135 -18.93 0.74 12.12
CA LEU A 135 -17.67 1.50 12.09
C LEU A 135 -16.56 0.76 12.85
N ALA A 136 -16.89 0.06 13.94
CA ALA A 136 -15.94 -0.76 14.67
C ALA A 136 -15.45 -1.95 13.82
N THR A 137 -16.35 -2.67 13.13
CA THR A 137 -15.95 -3.73 12.17
C THR A 137 -15.05 -3.21 11.09
N ALA A 138 -15.40 -2.08 10.47
CA ALA A 138 -14.60 -1.47 9.42
C ALA A 138 -13.21 -1.03 9.94
N ALA A 139 -13.13 -0.53 11.17
CA ALA A 139 -11.87 -0.16 11.79
C ALA A 139 -10.96 -1.37 12.09
N VAL A 140 -11.55 -2.51 12.46
CA VAL A 140 -10.79 -3.78 12.59
C VAL A 140 -10.24 -4.21 11.23
N GLN A 141 -11.04 -4.13 10.17
CA GLN A 141 -10.61 -4.42 8.81
C GLN A 141 -9.47 -3.49 8.36
N ASP A 142 -9.49 -2.22 8.77
CA ASP A 142 -8.43 -1.24 8.46
C ASP A 142 -7.09 -1.53 9.15
N THR A 143 -7.10 -2.24 10.28
CA THR A 143 -5.89 -2.61 11.06
C THR A 143 -5.39 -4.01 10.76
N THR A 144 -6.03 -4.73 9.85
CA THR A 144 -5.58 -6.08 9.44
C THR A 144 -4.19 -6.02 8.80
N ASN A 145 -3.40 -7.08 9.03
CA ASN A 145 -2.15 -7.31 8.33
C ASN A 145 -2.35 -7.14 6.80
N PRO A 146 -1.49 -6.42 6.08
CA PRO A 146 -1.63 -6.18 4.63
C PRO A 146 -1.84 -7.46 3.81
N PHE A 147 -1.22 -8.56 4.22
CA PHE A 147 -1.40 -9.85 3.57
C PHE A 147 -2.83 -10.39 3.78
N GLN A 148 -3.40 -10.25 4.98
CA GLN A 148 -4.78 -10.63 5.26
C GLN A 148 -5.79 -9.78 4.48
N ALA A 149 -5.58 -8.47 4.39
CA ALA A 149 -6.42 -7.58 3.59
C ALA A 149 -6.37 -7.95 2.08
N MET A 150 -5.21 -8.35 1.57
CA MET A 150 -5.08 -8.87 0.21
C MET A 150 -5.85 -10.19 0.04
N ILE A 151 -5.72 -11.12 0.99
CA ILE A 151 -6.43 -12.41 0.97
C ILE A 151 -7.94 -12.21 0.96
N GLN A 152 -8.51 -11.31 1.75
CA GLN A 152 -9.95 -11.04 1.74
C GLN A 152 -10.46 -10.62 0.34
N ARG A 153 -9.73 -9.73 -0.35
CA ARG A 153 -10.08 -9.31 -1.71
C ARG A 153 -9.94 -10.46 -2.72
N PHE A 154 -8.90 -11.27 -2.56
CA PHE A 154 -8.69 -12.48 -3.33
C PHE A 154 -9.84 -13.49 -3.13
N ASP A 155 -10.26 -13.75 -1.89
CA ASP A 155 -11.33 -14.69 -1.55
C ASP A 155 -12.68 -14.28 -2.17
N ILE A 156 -13.00 -12.97 -2.12
CA ILE A 156 -14.20 -12.42 -2.77
C ILE A 156 -14.14 -12.66 -4.28
N ALA A 157 -13.02 -12.36 -4.92
CA ALA A 157 -12.84 -12.53 -6.36
C ALA A 157 -12.88 -14.02 -6.76
N ALA A 158 -12.22 -14.90 -6.01
CA ALA A 158 -12.21 -16.35 -6.22
C ALA A 158 -13.62 -16.94 -6.17
N LYS A 159 -14.43 -16.50 -5.20
CA LYS A 159 -15.84 -16.91 -5.09
C LYS A 159 -16.68 -16.45 -6.29
N ILE A 160 -16.47 -15.23 -6.79
CA ILE A 160 -17.20 -14.69 -7.95
C ILE A 160 -16.96 -15.51 -9.20
N ILE A 161 -15.71 -15.96 -9.42
CA ILE A 161 -15.36 -16.76 -10.62
C ILE A 161 -15.54 -18.26 -10.42
N GLY A 162 -15.95 -18.72 -9.23
CA GLY A 162 -16.04 -20.15 -8.93
C GLY A 162 -14.71 -20.87 -9.07
N LEU A 163 -13.62 -20.27 -8.52
CA LEU A 163 -12.28 -20.84 -8.64
C LEU A 163 -12.19 -22.20 -7.95
N GLU A 164 -11.64 -23.20 -8.65
CA GLU A 164 -11.44 -24.54 -8.11
C GLU A 164 -10.44 -24.52 -6.94
N GLN A 165 -10.67 -25.38 -5.94
CA GLN A 165 -9.95 -25.37 -4.67
C GLN A 165 -8.44 -25.57 -4.81
N ASP A 166 -7.99 -26.40 -5.72
CA ASP A 166 -6.58 -26.67 -6.01
C ASP A 166 -5.87 -25.41 -6.56
N VAL A 167 -6.49 -24.76 -7.55
CA VAL A 167 -5.99 -23.49 -8.11
C VAL A 167 -6.06 -22.37 -7.07
N TYR A 168 -7.12 -22.35 -6.24
CA TYR A 168 -7.25 -21.38 -5.15
C TYR A 168 -6.08 -21.48 -4.18
N GLU A 169 -5.73 -22.68 -3.71
CA GLU A 169 -4.60 -22.87 -2.78
C GLU A 169 -3.26 -22.46 -3.39
N VAL A 170 -3.03 -22.78 -4.67
CA VAL A 170 -1.82 -22.36 -5.40
C VAL A 170 -1.71 -20.84 -5.51
N LEU A 171 -2.81 -20.15 -5.84
CA LEU A 171 -2.79 -18.72 -6.09
C LEU A 171 -2.90 -17.86 -4.82
N LYS A 172 -3.36 -18.44 -3.72
CA LYS A 172 -3.43 -17.79 -2.41
C LYS A 172 -2.05 -17.65 -1.76
N ASN A 173 -1.17 -18.60 -2.02
CA ASN A 173 0.12 -18.70 -1.36
C ASN A 173 1.27 -18.31 -2.29
N PRO A 174 2.31 -17.60 -1.77
CA PRO A 174 3.51 -17.36 -2.56
C PRO A 174 4.27 -18.66 -2.83
N SER A 175 4.83 -18.78 -4.03
CA SER A 175 5.60 -19.96 -4.43
C SER A 175 6.94 -20.09 -3.71
N LYS A 176 7.55 -18.95 -3.29
CA LYS A 176 8.83 -18.93 -2.56
C LYS A 176 8.89 -17.74 -1.62
N LEU A 177 9.43 -17.98 -0.43
CA LEU A 177 9.91 -16.96 0.50
C LEU A 177 11.39 -17.24 0.77
N ILE A 178 12.24 -16.26 0.52
CA ILE A 178 13.67 -16.30 0.78
C ILE A 178 13.98 -15.22 1.82
N GLU A 179 14.65 -15.63 2.89
CA GLU A 179 15.15 -14.76 3.95
C GLU A 179 16.66 -14.89 4.03
N VAL A 180 17.37 -13.78 4.11
CA VAL A 180 18.82 -13.73 4.15
C VAL A 180 19.30 -12.76 5.22
N ASN A 181 20.41 -13.09 5.86
CA ASN A 181 21.12 -12.20 6.76
C ASN A 181 22.32 -11.60 6.02
N LEU A 182 22.40 -10.27 6.04
CA LEU A 182 23.34 -9.46 5.25
C LEU A 182 24.35 -8.79 6.19
N PRO A 183 25.49 -9.41 6.50
CA PRO A 183 26.55 -8.75 7.24
C PRO A 183 27.28 -7.75 6.34
N ILE A 184 27.34 -6.48 6.76
CA ILE A 184 28.14 -5.46 6.08
C ILE A 184 29.04 -4.72 7.08
N LYS A 185 30.17 -4.24 6.58
CA LYS A 185 31.03 -3.34 7.33
C LYS A 185 30.47 -1.92 7.28
N MET A 186 30.20 -1.33 8.45
CA MET A 186 29.79 0.05 8.61
C MET A 186 30.99 0.99 8.45
N ASP A 187 30.70 2.30 8.29
CA ASP A 187 31.77 3.30 8.11
C ASP A 187 32.62 3.48 9.38
N ASP A 188 32.08 3.17 10.56
CA ASP A 188 32.80 3.15 11.84
C ASP A 188 33.68 1.88 12.02
N GLY A 189 33.69 0.97 11.04
CA GLY A 189 34.46 -0.28 11.06
C GLY A 189 33.72 -1.46 11.72
N SER A 190 32.58 -1.27 12.37
CA SER A 190 31.77 -2.34 12.96
C SER A 190 31.11 -3.20 11.89
N ILE A 191 30.72 -4.42 12.28
CA ILE A 191 29.89 -5.29 11.43
C ILE A 191 28.44 -5.21 11.93
N LYS A 192 27.52 -4.87 11.01
CA LYS A 192 26.08 -4.91 11.27
C LYS A 192 25.41 -5.91 10.34
N VAL A 193 24.48 -6.69 10.88
CA VAL A 193 23.69 -7.68 10.11
C VAL A 193 22.30 -7.12 9.88
N PHE A 194 21.84 -7.18 8.63
CA PHE A 194 20.51 -6.73 8.21
C PHE A 194 19.71 -7.91 7.68
N ASP A 195 18.40 -7.92 7.96
CA ASP A 195 17.48 -8.92 7.43
C ASP A 195 16.99 -8.50 6.06
N GLY A 196 17.14 -9.38 5.09
CA GLY A 196 16.68 -9.19 3.71
C GLY A 196 15.67 -10.26 3.31
N TYR A 197 14.67 -9.87 2.55
CA TYR A 197 13.58 -10.73 2.10
C TYR A 197 13.39 -10.65 0.58
N ARG A 198 13.09 -11.81 -0.04
CA ARG A 198 12.53 -11.86 -1.39
C ARG A 198 11.38 -12.88 -1.42
N VAL A 199 10.22 -12.43 -1.87
CA VAL A 199 9.05 -13.28 -2.07
C VAL A 199 8.73 -13.34 -3.56
N ILE A 200 8.60 -14.55 -4.08
CA ILE A 200 8.06 -14.84 -5.41
C ILE A 200 6.65 -15.37 -5.19
N HIS A 201 5.65 -14.59 -5.58
CA HIS A 201 4.26 -15.01 -5.44
C HIS A 201 3.87 -15.96 -6.57
N SER A 202 4.06 -15.56 -7.81
CA SER A 202 3.70 -16.38 -8.97
C SER A 202 4.63 -16.13 -10.15
N THR A 203 4.87 -17.19 -10.94
CA THR A 203 5.55 -17.14 -12.24
C THR A 203 4.68 -17.66 -13.37
N ALA A 204 3.37 -17.82 -13.14
CA ALA A 204 2.45 -18.41 -14.11
C ALA A 204 2.41 -17.66 -15.45
N LEU A 205 2.50 -16.33 -15.43
CA LEU A 205 2.50 -15.49 -16.64
C LEU A 205 3.90 -15.23 -17.23
N GLY A 206 4.97 -15.53 -16.49
CA GLY A 206 6.36 -15.27 -16.91
C GLY A 206 7.29 -15.05 -15.72
N PRO A 207 8.51 -14.51 -15.95
CA PRO A 207 9.45 -14.25 -14.88
C PRO A 207 8.82 -13.33 -13.83
N SER A 208 9.16 -13.56 -12.56
CA SER A 208 8.61 -12.73 -11.49
C SER A 208 9.19 -11.31 -11.52
N LYS A 209 8.41 -10.33 -11.10
CA LYS A 209 8.74 -8.91 -11.18
C LYS A 209 8.31 -8.17 -9.93
N GLY A 210 9.20 -7.37 -9.35
CA GLY A 210 8.82 -6.50 -8.24
C GLY A 210 9.95 -5.70 -7.63
N GLY A 211 9.60 -4.62 -6.95
CA GLY A 211 10.53 -3.70 -6.32
C GLY A 211 11.26 -4.28 -5.10
N ILE A 212 12.33 -3.59 -4.69
CA ILE A 212 13.07 -3.82 -3.45
C ILE A 212 12.86 -2.59 -2.56
N ARG A 213 12.31 -2.79 -1.36
CA ARG A 213 12.01 -1.73 -0.38
C ARG A 213 13.06 -1.68 0.72
N TYR A 214 13.51 -0.49 1.08
CA TYR A 214 14.34 -0.28 2.25
C TYR A 214 13.53 0.45 3.32
N SER A 215 13.21 -0.23 4.42
CA SER A 215 12.40 0.33 5.51
C SER A 215 12.52 -0.51 6.77
N MET A 216 12.42 0.11 7.92
CA MET A 216 12.30 -0.56 9.23
C MET A 216 11.00 -1.37 9.39
N GLN A 217 10.06 -1.24 8.47
CA GLN A 217 8.78 -1.96 8.49
C GLN A 217 8.82 -3.24 7.67
N VAL A 218 9.92 -3.48 6.92
CA VAL A 218 10.05 -4.67 6.08
C VAL A 218 10.04 -5.94 6.94
N GLU A 219 9.02 -6.76 6.72
CA GLU A 219 8.82 -8.07 7.33
C GLU A 219 8.20 -9.04 6.33
N ALA A 220 8.26 -10.33 6.62
CA ALA A 220 7.84 -11.37 5.67
C ALA A 220 6.40 -11.21 5.17
N ASP A 221 5.43 -10.89 6.05
CA ASP A 221 4.02 -10.78 5.67
C ASP A 221 3.72 -9.54 4.82
N GLU A 222 4.39 -8.41 5.10
CA GLU A 222 4.32 -7.24 4.23
C GLU A 222 4.84 -7.58 2.82
N VAL A 223 5.99 -8.25 2.74
CA VAL A 223 6.61 -8.60 1.45
C VAL A 223 5.75 -9.61 0.68
N LYS A 224 5.08 -10.58 1.35
CA LYS A 224 4.11 -11.49 0.73
C LYS A 224 2.94 -10.74 0.10
N ALA A 225 2.32 -9.81 0.83
CA ALA A 225 1.23 -8.99 0.33
C ALA A 225 1.63 -8.20 -0.92
N LEU A 226 2.76 -7.53 -0.84
CA LEU A 226 3.29 -6.73 -1.94
C LEU A 226 3.66 -7.58 -3.17
N ALA A 227 4.15 -8.81 -2.97
CA ALA A 227 4.44 -9.75 -4.05
C ALA A 227 3.17 -10.23 -4.75
N ALA A 228 2.11 -10.52 -4.00
CA ALA A 228 0.81 -10.88 -4.55
C ALA A 228 0.20 -9.71 -5.34
N TRP A 229 0.23 -8.49 -4.81
CA TRP A 229 -0.21 -7.28 -5.55
C TRP A 229 0.56 -7.10 -6.86
N MET A 230 1.85 -7.42 -6.91
CA MET A 230 2.61 -7.39 -8.17
C MET A 230 2.10 -8.41 -9.17
N THR A 231 1.71 -9.63 -8.76
CA THR A 231 1.10 -10.62 -9.65
C THR A 231 -0.19 -10.07 -10.28
N TRP A 232 -1.08 -9.53 -9.45
CA TRP A 232 -2.35 -8.98 -9.94
C TRP A 232 -2.14 -7.76 -10.82
N LYS A 233 -1.24 -6.87 -10.46
CA LYS A 233 -0.89 -5.67 -11.25
C LYS A 233 -0.32 -6.03 -12.62
N CYS A 234 0.59 -6.99 -12.72
CA CYS A 234 1.15 -7.46 -13.98
C CYS A 234 0.08 -8.13 -14.87
N ALA A 235 -0.82 -8.90 -14.25
CA ALA A 235 -1.94 -9.54 -14.96
C ALA A 235 -2.91 -8.52 -15.54
N ILE A 236 -3.25 -7.45 -14.78
CA ILE A 236 -4.13 -6.35 -15.22
C ILE A 236 -3.48 -5.57 -16.37
N ALA A 237 -2.19 -5.25 -16.23
CA ALA A 237 -1.43 -4.54 -17.25
C ALA A 237 -1.18 -5.37 -18.51
N ASP A 238 -1.59 -6.63 -18.54
CA ASP A 238 -1.40 -7.57 -19.66
C ASP A 238 0.05 -7.73 -20.11
N ILE A 239 0.99 -7.72 -19.16
CA ILE A 239 2.42 -7.91 -19.39
C ILE A 239 2.85 -9.33 -18.97
N PRO A 240 3.86 -9.93 -19.63
CA PRO A 240 4.26 -11.32 -19.41
C PRO A 240 5.16 -11.46 -18.19
N TYR A 241 4.67 -11.01 -17.04
CA TYR A 241 5.34 -11.12 -15.76
C TYR A 241 4.47 -11.78 -14.71
N GLY A 242 5.12 -12.57 -13.86
CA GLY A 242 4.59 -12.92 -12.56
C GLY A 242 4.76 -11.79 -11.54
N GLY A 243 4.69 -12.12 -10.26
CA GLY A 243 4.84 -11.15 -9.20
C GLY A 243 5.86 -11.57 -8.15
N ALA A 244 6.69 -10.61 -7.77
CA ALA A 244 7.63 -10.74 -6.67
C ALA A 244 7.74 -9.43 -5.89
N LYS A 245 8.34 -9.51 -4.72
CA LYS A 245 8.72 -8.34 -3.91
C LYS A 245 9.94 -8.67 -3.07
N GLY A 246 10.78 -7.67 -2.84
CA GLY A 246 11.89 -7.77 -1.90
C GLY A 246 11.94 -6.58 -0.97
N GLY A 247 12.76 -6.71 0.05
CA GLY A 247 13.04 -5.61 0.94
C GLY A 247 14.17 -5.93 1.92
N ILE A 248 14.71 -4.90 2.52
CA ILE A 248 15.71 -5.00 3.59
C ILE A 248 15.21 -4.18 4.77
N ASN A 249 15.23 -4.80 5.96
CA ASN A 249 14.92 -4.11 7.20
C ASN A 249 16.09 -3.21 7.59
N CYS A 250 16.00 -1.92 7.25
CA CYS A 250 17.01 -0.92 7.54
C CYS A 250 16.41 0.48 7.63
N GLU A 251 17.19 1.44 8.15
CA GLU A 251 16.81 2.85 8.21
C GLU A 251 17.73 3.68 7.28
N PRO A 252 17.37 3.83 5.99
CA PRO A 252 18.25 4.44 4.99
C PRO A 252 18.67 5.86 5.29
N SER A 253 17.83 6.62 6.01
CA SER A 253 18.11 8.01 6.41
C SER A 253 19.28 8.14 7.39
N LYS A 254 19.65 7.05 8.08
CA LYS A 254 20.78 6.96 9.02
C LYS A 254 22.01 6.27 8.44
N MET A 255 21.95 5.88 7.18
CA MET A 255 23.04 5.18 6.50
C MET A 255 23.74 6.09 5.50
N SER A 256 25.05 5.97 5.40
CA SER A 256 25.81 6.63 4.36
C SER A 256 25.55 6.01 2.98
N VAL A 257 25.90 6.73 1.92
CA VAL A 257 25.80 6.21 0.55
C VAL A 257 26.66 4.94 0.37
N GLY A 258 27.86 4.93 0.98
CA GLY A 258 28.75 3.76 0.94
C GLY A 258 28.20 2.55 1.68
N GLU A 259 27.53 2.76 2.81
CA GLU A 259 26.85 1.69 3.55
C GLU A 259 25.66 1.12 2.76
N LEU A 260 24.84 1.98 2.13
CA LEU A 260 23.74 1.57 1.27
C LEU A 260 24.24 0.80 0.04
N GLU A 261 25.40 1.20 -0.53
CA GLU A 261 26.01 0.48 -1.64
C GLU A 261 26.44 -0.92 -1.23
N ARG A 262 27.19 -1.05 -0.11
CA ARG A 262 27.61 -2.34 0.43
C ARG A 262 26.42 -3.26 0.71
N LEU A 263 25.37 -2.71 1.32
CA LEU A 263 24.13 -3.43 1.63
C LEU A 263 23.43 -3.93 0.35
N THR A 264 23.29 -3.06 -0.65
CA THR A 264 22.66 -3.40 -1.93
C THR A 264 23.44 -4.49 -2.68
N ARG A 265 24.78 -4.38 -2.71
CA ARG A 265 25.65 -5.39 -3.32
C ARG A 265 25.59 -6.71 -2.59
N ALA A 266 25.65 -6.71 -1.26
CA ALA A 266 25.50 -7.92 -0.44
C ALA A 266 24.16 -8.62 -0.70
N TYR A 267 23.06 -7.86 -0.77
CA TYR A 267 21.76 -8.40 -1.11
C TYR A 267 21.73 -9.00 -2.53
N THR A 268 22.37 -8.33 -3.50
CA THR A 268 22.44 -8.81 -4.89
C THR A 268 23.20 -10.14 -4.98
N VAL A 269 24.32 -10.27 -4.27
CA VAL A 269 25.08 -11.52 -4.20
C VAL A 269 24.25 -12.64 -3.56
N ALA A 270 23.61 -12.36 -2.42
CA ALA A 270 22.76 -13.34 -1.72
C ALA A 270 21.56 -13.81 -2.57
N MET A 271 21.09 -12.98 -3.49
CA MET A 271 19.97 -13.28 -4.39
C MET A 271 20.40 -13.71 -5.81
N SER A 272 21.69 -13.90 -6.07
CA SER A 272 22.22 -14.15 -7.42
C SER A 272 21.69 -15.42 -8.09
N ASP A 273 21.30 -16.43 -7.32
CA ASP A 273 20.68 -17.65 -7.83
C ASP A 273 19.17 -17.50 -8.10
N ILE A 274 18.54 -16.51 -7.47
CA ILE A 274 17.11 -16.21 -7.59
C ILE A 274 16.90 -15.21 -8.73
N PHE A 275 17.66 -14.11 -8.73
CA PHE A 275 17.60 -13.09 -9.78
C PHE A 275 18.02 -13.64 -11.14
N GLY A 276 17.38 -13.13 -12.18
CA GLY A 276 17.71 -13.51 -13.54
C GLY A 276 16.76 -12.83 -14.53
N VAL A 277 17.28 -12.52 -15.72
CA VAL A 277 16.53 -11.84 -16.79
C VAL A 277 15.25 -12.59 -17.17
N ASP A 278 15.27 -13.94 -17.04
CA ASP A 278 14.15 -14.83 -17.33
C ASP A 278 13.61 -15.54 -16.07
N LYS A 279 14.04 -15.12 -14.86
CA LYS A 279 13.62 -15.73 -13.60
C LYS A 279 12.87 -14.77 -12.69
N ASP A 280 13.60 -13.74 -12.21
CA ASP A 280 13.09 -12.76 -11.25
C ASP A 280 13.79 -11.43 -11.45
N ILE A 281 13.03 -10.37 -11.71
CA ILE A 281 13.52 -9.07 -12.17
C ILE A 281 13.20 -8.01 -11.12
N PRO A 282 14.21 -7.54 -10.35
CA PRO A 282 14.05 -6.45 -9.39
C PRO A 282 13.68 -5.11 -10.05
N ALA A 283 13.22 -4.17 -9.22
CA ALA A 283 12.89 -2.80 -9.58
C ALA A 283 13.02 -1.89 -8.36
N PRO A 284 12.95 -0.55 -8.53
CA PRO A 284 12.89 0.37 -7.40
C PRO A 284 11.56 0.27 -6.65
N ASP A 285 11.61 0.59 -5.35
CA ASP A 285 10.47 0.81 -4.48
C ASP A 285 10.82 1.88 -3.43
N MET A 286 10.13 1.92 -2.30
CA MET A 286 10.38 2.90 -1.23
C MET A 286 11.85 2.90 -0.82
N ASN A 287 12.45 4.08 -0.81
CA ASN A 287 13.84 4.36 -0.45
C ASN A 287 14.90 3.66 -1.32
N THR A 288 14.53 3.19 -2.52
CA THR A 288 15.46 2.75 -3.56
C THR A 288 15.15 3.46 -4.87
N GLY A 289 16.16 3.62 -5.70
CA GLY A 289 16.03 4.37 -6.96
C GLY A 289 17.02 3.94 -8.04
N PRO A 290 17.21 4.75 -9.04
CA PRO A 290 18.14 4.45 -10.15
C PRO A 290 19.57 4.12 -9.68
N ARG A 291 20.02 4.72 -8.58
CA ARG A 291 21.34 4.49 -7.99
C ARG A 291 21.50 3.05 -7.50
N GLU A 292 20.55 2.57 -6.68
CA GLU A 292 20.54 1.19 -6.18
C GLU A 292 20.42 0.19 -7.33
N MET A 293 19.61 0.51 -8.34
CA MET A 293 19.46 -0.32 -9.54
C MET A 293 20.76 -0.40 -10.35
N ALA A 294 21.55 0.68 -10.38
CA ALA A 294 22.88 0.67 -10.99
C ALA A 294 23.85 -0.28 -10.26
N TRP A 295 23.82 -0.27 -8.92
CA TRP A 295 24.65 -1.19 -8.13
C TRP A 295 24.22 -2.66 -8.31
N ILE A 296 22.92 -2.93 -8.44
CA ILE A 296 22.41 -4.27 -8.71
C ILE A 296 22.89 -4.78 -10.07
N VAL A 297 22.77 -3.97 -11.14
CA VAL A 297 23.20 -4.41 -12.47
C VAL A 297 24.72 -4.65 -12.53
N ASP A 298 25.50 -3.79 -11.88
CA ASP A 298 26.95 -3.93 -11.81
C ASP A 298 27.35 -5.20 -11.06
N GLU A 299 26.82 -5.39 -9.84
CA GLU A 299 27.18 -6.55 -9.02
C GLU A 299 26.74 -7.88 -9.63
N PHE A 300 25.49 -7.92 -10.15
CA PHE A 300 25.00 -9.11 -10.81
C PHE A 300 25.80 -9.45 -12.06
N SER A 301 26.21 -8.45 -12.84
CA SER A 301 27.03 -8.63 -14.05
C SER A 301 28.43 -9.19 -13.69
N LYS A 302 29.02 -8.76 -12.57
CA LYS A 302 30.28 -9.34 -12.05
C LYS A 302 30.11 -10.82 -11.69
N VAL A 303 29.06 -11.16 -10.95
CA VAL A 303 28.76 -12.56 -10.59
C VAL A 303 28.55 -13.42 -11.84
N LYS A 304 27.91 -12.90 -12.88
CA LYS A 304 27.65 -13.62 -14.15
C LYS A 304 28.80 -13.59 -15.12
N GLY A 305 29.80 -12.73 -14.93
CA GLY A 305 30.93 -12.55 -15.87
C GLY A 305 30.54 -11.89 -17.19
N SER A 306 29.37 -11.24 -17.27
CA SER A 306 28.89 -10.55 -18.47
C SER A 306 27.91 -9.43 -18.12
N PHE A 307 27.96 -8.32 -18.87
CA PHE A 307 27.03 -7.22 -18.67
C PHE A 307 25.59 -7.66 -18.96
N THR A 308 24.72 -7.59 -17.95
CA THR A 308 23.36 -8.14 -17.99
C THR A 308 22.32 -7.05 -17.64
N PRO A 309 22.07 -6.07 -18.52
CA PRO A 309 21.24 -4.91 -18.21
C PRO A 309 19.76 -5.25 -17.99
N GLY A 310 19.27 -6.36 -18.55
CA GLY A 310 17.89 -6.82 -18.38
C GLY A 310 17.56 -7.39 -17.00
N ILE A 311 18.56 -7.53 -16.10
CA ILE A 311 18.37 -8.09 -14.76
C ILE A 311 17.46 -7.24 -13.88
N VAL A 312 17.44 -5.94 -14.06
CA VAL A 312 16.74 -4.97 -13.23
C VAL A 312 16.14 -3.87 -14.09
N THR A 313 15.04 -3.28 -13.63
CA THR A 313 14.44 -2.10 -14.30
C THR A 313 14.44 -0.90 -13.38
N GLY A 314 14.28 0.32 -13.95
CA GLY A 314 14.39 1.57 -13.21
C GLY A 314 15.84 2.06 -13.08
N LYS A 315 16.72 1.59 -13.97
CA LYS A 315 18.12 2.04 -14.06
C LYS A 315 18.24 3.48 -14.54
N PRO A 316 19.39 4.13 -14.30
CA PRO A 316 19.76 5.36 -15.02
C PRO A 316 19.70 5.16 -16.53
N LEU A 317 19.33 6.20 -17.27
CA LEU A 317 19.20 6.14 -18.75
C LEU A 317 20.48 5.67 -19.43
N PHE A 318 21.64 6.16 -18.97
CA PHE A 318 22.95 5.78 -19.52
C PHE A 318 23.39 4.34 -19.22
N LEU A 319 22.64 3.61 -18.34
CA LEU A 319 22.82 2.18 -18.10
C LEU A 319 21.68 1.33 -18.70
N GLY A 320 20.96 1.87 -19.68
CA GLY A 320 19.88 1.17 -20.34
C GLY A 320 18.51 1.32 -19.67
N GLY A 321 18.30 2.39 -18.87
CA GLY A 321 16.99 2.79 -18.39
C GLY A 321 16.07 3.23 -19.54
N SER A 322 14.76 3.30 -19.27
CA SER A 322 13.78 3.72 -20.28
C SER A 322 13.38 5.18 -20.12
N LEU A 323 13.30 5.90 -21.22
CA LEU A 323 12.60 7.18 -21.31
C LEU A 323 11.13 7.00 -20.87
N GLY A 324 10.49 8.08 -20.41
CA GLY A 324 9.09 8.06 -19.94
C GLY A 324 8.86 7.36 -18.59
N ARG A 325 9.86 6.66 -18.00
CA ARG A 325 9.69 5.91 -16.75
C ARG A 325 9.30 6.80 -15.57
N VAL A 326 9.87 8.00 -15.49
CA VAL A 326 9.61 8.96 -14.38
C VAL A 326 8.14 9.38 -14.37
N GLU A 327 7.57 9.67 -15.52
CA GLU A 327 6.18 10.13 -15.66
C GLU A 327 5.16 8.98 -15.70
N ALA A 328 5.58 7.75 -15.89
CA ALA A 328 4.70 6.63 -16.23
C ALA A 328 3.56 6.38 -15.23
N THR A 329 3.83 6.51 -13.94
CA THR A 329 2.82 6.24 -12.91
C THR A 329 1.73 7.34 -12.90
N GLY A 330 2.12 8.61 -12.80
CA GLY A 330 1.17 9.72 -12.82
C GLY A 330 0.41 9.84 -14.14
N ARG A 331 1.07 9.52 -15.27
CA ARG A 331 0.43 9.42 -16.57
C ARG A 331 -0.64 8.33 -16.60
N GLY A 332 -0.38 7.16 -16.03
CA GLY A 332 -1.34 6.06 -15.91
C GLY A 332 -2.56 6.43 -15.07
N VAL A 333 -2.36 7.15 -13.96
CA VAL A 333 -3.46 7.71 -13.14
C VAL A 333 -4.33 8.64 -13.97
N CYS A 334 -3.73 9.57 -14.72
CA CYS A 334 -4.46 10.49 -15.59
C CYS A 334 -5.21 9.75 -16.70
N THR A 335 -4.57 8.79 -17.38
CA THR A 335 -5.21 8.00 -18.44
C THR A 335 -6.43 7.25 -17.90
N SER A 336 -6.32 6.64 -16.73
CA SER A 336 -7.43 5.94 -16.07
C SER A 336 -8.57 6.89 -15.70
N ALA A 337 -8.25 8.09 -15.21
CA ALA A 337 -9.24 9.13 -14.92
C ALA A 337 -9.99 9.56 -16.20
N LEU A 338 -9.26 9.83 -17.29
CA LEU A 338 -9.86 10.26 -18.56
C LEU A 338 -10.79 9.20 -19.15
N GLU A 339 -10.41 7.92 -19.10
CA GLU A 339 -11.28 6.84 -19.56
C GLU A 339 -12.54 6.72 -18.69
N ALA A 340 -12.43 6.89 -17.37
CA ALA A 340 -13.60 6.93 -16.49
C ALA A 340 -14.51 8.12 -16.83
N LEU A 341 -13.97 9.33 -16.98
CA LEU A 341 -14.74 10.51 -17.36
C LEU A 341 -15.47 10.28 -18.69
N ARG A 342 -14.81 9.67 -19.67
CA ARG A 342 -15.41 9.35 -20.97
C ARG A 342 -16.63 8.44 -20.82
N LEU A 343 -16.53 7.37 -20.03
CA LEU A 343 -17.65 6.44 -19.80
C LEU A 343 -18.77 7.07 -18.97
N LEU A 344 -18.43 7.96 -18.04
CA LEU A 344 -19.39 8.72 -17.24
C LEU A 344 -19.99 9.94 -17.99
N LYS A 345 -19.59 10.15 -19.26
CA LYS A 345 -19.99 11.29 -20.09
C LYS A 345 -19.69 12.66 -19.44
N MET A 346 -18.64 12.73 -18.66
CA MET A 346 -18.14 13.94 -18.01
C MET A 346 -17.05 14.58 -18.85
N LYS A 347 -17.15 15.89 -19.10
CA LYS A 347 -16.16 16.63 -19.90
C LYS A 347 -14.99 17.03 -18.99
N PRO A 348 -13.72 16.74 -19.34
CA PRO A 348 -12.55 17.08 -18.53
C PRO A 348 -12.50 18.56 -18.12
N GLU A 349 -12.80 19.49 -19.04
CA GLU A 349 -12.78 20.93 -18.80
C GLU A 349 -13.85 21.43 -17.81
N LYS A 350 -14.81 20.59 -17.46
CA LYS A 350 -15.82 20.87 -16.42
C LYS A 350 -15.50 20.19 -15.09
N CYS A 351 -14.41 19.44 -15.01
CA CYS A 351 -14.02 18.70 -13.82
C CYS A 351 -12.95 19.45 -13.02
N ARG A 352 -13.13 19.41 -11.70
CA ARG A 352 -12.15 19.86 -10.71
C ARG A 352 -11.50 18.64 -10.08
N ALA A 353 -10.21 18.73 -9.79
CA ALA A 353 -9.45 17.67 -9.16
C ALA A 353 -8.74 18.16 -7.90
N ALA A 354 -8.68 17.29 -6.87
CA ALA A 354 -7.81 17.40 -5.72
C ALA A 354 -6.77 16.29 -5.77
N VAL A 355 -5.48 16.62 -5.60
CA VAL A 355 -4.37 15.68 -5.63
C VAL A 355 -3.68 15.69 -4.28
N GLN A 356 -3.84 14.60 -3.52
CA GLN A 356 -3.16 14.43 -2.24
C GLN A 356 -1.77 13.84 -2.46
N GLY A 357 -0.75 14.53 -1.94
CA GLY A 357 0.65 14.16 -2.17
C GLY A 357 1.20 14.79 -3.46
N PHE A 358 2.20 15.68 -3.33
CA PHE A 358 2.83 16.38 -4.46
C PHE A 358 4.28 15.91 -4.69
N GLY A 359 4.53 14.61 -4.41
CA GLY A 359 5.77 13.92 -4.75
C GLY A 359 5.82 13.49 -6.21
N ASN A 360 6.63 12.46 -6.52
CA ASN A 360 6.82 12.00 -7.90
C ASN A 360 5.51 11.63 -8.63
N VAL A 361 4.61 10.89 -7.98
CA VAL A 361 3.35 10.46 -8.62
C VAL A 361 2.37 11.62 -8.70
N GLY A 362 2.12 12.32 -7.60
CA GLY A 362 1.06 13.34 -7.54
C GLY A 362 1.36 14.59 -8.35
N SER A 363 2.61 15.08 -8.37
CA SER A 363 2.96 16.26 -9.18
C SER A 363 2.81 15.98 -10.68
N ILE A 364 3.16 14.76 -11.10
CA ILE A 364 3.01 14.33 -12.50
C ILE A 364 1.52 14.10 -12.84
N THR A 365 0.75 13.50 -11.91
CA THR A 365 -0.71 13.38 -12.07
C THR A 365 -1.34 14.76 -12.25
N ALA A 366 -0.99 15.72 -11.40
CA ALA A 366 -1.49 17.09 -11.49
C ALA A 366 -1.09 17.76 -12.81
N LYS A 367 0.17 17.59 -13.27
CA LYS A 367 0.65 18.08 -14.57
C LYS A 367 -0.17 17.52 -15.74
N HIS A 368 -0.42 16.21 -15.75
CA HIS A 368 -1.22 15.57 -16.79
C HIS A 368 -2.70 15.95 -16.70
N PHE A 369 -3.28 16.15 -15.52
CA PHE A 369 -4.63 16.68 -15.36
C PHE A 369 -4.74 18.08 -15.99
N ASP A 370 -3.84 18.98 -15.64
CA ASP A 370 -3.80 20.35 -16.19
C ASP A 370 -3.66 20.34 -17.71
N THR A 371 -2.71 19.56 -18.26
CA THR A 371 -2.53 19.39 -19.71
C THR A 371 -3.81 18.91 -20.41
N ASN A 372 -4.62 18.06 -19.74
CA ASN A 372 -5.88 17.55 -20.26
C ASN A 372 -7.09 18.40 -19.84
N LYS A 373 -6.86 19.66 -19.44
CA LYS A 373 -7.89 20.67 -19.09
C LYS A 373 -8.75 20.30 -17.87
N ILE A 374 -8.31 19.38 -17.02
CA ILE A 374 -8.92 19.12 -15.71
C ILE A 374 -8.37 20.16 -14.74
N LYS A 375 -9.23 20.96 -14.15
CA LYS A 375 -8.83 22.03 -13.23
C LYS A 375 -8.37 21.46 -11.88
N VAL A 376 -7.07 21.46 -11.60
CA VAL A 376 -6.55 21.09 -10.28
C VAL A 376 -6.77 22.23 -9.30
N VAL A 377 -7.64 22.02 -8.31
CA VAL A 377 -8.02 23.06 -7.32
C VAL A 377 -7.33 22.86 -5.97
N ALA A 378 -6.79 21.67 -5.70
CA ALA A 378 -6.05 21.41 -4.46
C ALA A 378 -4.89 20.45 -4.68
N ILE A 379 -3.77 20.71 -3.98
CA ILE A 379 -2.60 19.85 -3.91
C ILE A 379 -2.09 19.81 -2.47
N SER A 380 -1.43 18.73 -2.04
CA SER A 380 -0.82 18.66 -0.72
C SER A 380 0.51 17.92 -0.70
N ASP A 381 1.33 18.21 0.30
CA ASP A 381 2.42 17.36 0.74
C ASP A 381 2.37 17.20 2.27
N HIS A 382 3.43 16.62 2.87
CA HIS A 382 3.52 16.44 4.33
C HIS A 382 3.61 17.76 5.12
N THR A 383 3.78 18.91 4.45
CA THR A 383 3.87 20.23 5.09
C THR A 383 2.56 20.99 5.10
N GLY A 384 1.54 20.52 4.35
CA GLY A 384 0.20 21.09 4.29
C GLY A 384 -0.49 20.88 2.95
N ALA A 385 -1.73 21.29 2.88
CA ALA A 385 -2.52 21.30 1.66
C ALA A 385 -2.85 22.73 1.23
N PHE A 386 -2.94 22.96 -0.08
CA PHE A 386 -3.19 24.28 -0.68
C PHE A 386 -4.42 24.18 -1.58
N PHE A 387 -5.38 25.05 -1.37
CA PHE A 387 -6.65 25.10 -2.11
C PHE A 387 -6.82 26.42 -2.84
N ASN A 388 -7.21 26.36 -4.11
CA ASN A 388 -7.60 27.52 -4.90
C ASN A 388 -8.79 27.15 -5.81
N PRO A 389 -10.01 27.66 -5.55
CA PRO A 389 -11.19 27.33 -6.34
C PRO A 389 -11.08 27.76 -7.82
N LYS A 390 -10.21 28.73 -8.12
CA LYS A 390 -9.93 29.17 -9.50
C LYS A 390 -8.97 28.25 -10.24
N GLY A 391 -8.31 27.33 -9.53
CA GLY A 391 -7.26 26.43 -10.02
C GLY A 391 -5.88 26.84 -9.53
N ILE A 392 -5.03 25.85 -9.33
CA ILE A 392 -3.61 26.01 -8.97
C ILE A 392 -2.79 25.99 -10.25
N ASP A 393 -1.86 26.93 -10.38
CA ASP A 393 -0.84 26.92 -11.44
C ASP A 393 0.16 25.80 -11.15
N ILE A 394 -0.02 24.67 -11.82
CA ILE A 394 0.75 23.44 -11.56
C ILE A 394 2.22 23.61 -11.94
N ALA A 395 2.51 24.35 -13.02
CA ALA A 395 3.89 24.62 -13.42
C ALA A 395 4.64 25.42 -12.34
N LYS A 396 4.00 26.45 -11.79
CA LYS A 396 4.56 27.23 -10.67
C LYS A 396 4.69 26.40 -9.39
N ALA A 397 3.73 25.52 -9.10
CA ALA A 397 3.79 24.66 -7.92
C ALA A 397 4.96 23.66 -8.02
N ILE A 398 5.20 23.05 -9.19
CA ILE A 398 6.34 22.18 -9.43
C ILE A 398 7.65 22.94 -9.29
N ALA A 399 7.79 24.10 -9.98
CA ALA A 399 8.99 24.93 -9.89
C ALA A 399 9.29 25.39 -8.45
N PHE A 400 8.25 25.78 -7.69
CA PHE A 400 8.40 26.14 -6.28
C PHE A 400 8.90 24.97 -5.43
N ARG A 401 8.27 23.80 -5.55
CA ARG A 401 8.67 22.59 -4.82
C ARG A 401 10.14 22.24 -5.10
N ASP A 402 10.53 22.25 -6.38
CA ASP A 402 11.88 21.86 -6.79
C ASP A 402 12.94 22.83 -6.28
N ALA A 403 12.63 24.13 -6.23
CA ALA A 403 13.48 25.16 -5.61
C ALA A 403 13.47 25.11 -4.07
N ASN A 404 12.42 24.53 -3.45
CA ASN A 404 12.21 24.53 -2.01
C ASN A 404 12.45 23.15 -1.37
N LYS A 405 13.56 22.51 -1.70
CA LYS A 405 13.97 21.20 -1.14
C LYS A 405 12.91 20.08 -1.29
N GLY A 406 12.09 20.15 -2.33
CA GLY A 406 11.09 19.13 -2.61
C GLY A 406 9.76 19.28 -1.84
N VAL A 407 9.51 20.41 -1.17
CA VAL A 407 8.29 20.64 -0.37
C VAL A 407 7.53 21.89 -0.78
N LEU A 408 6.22 21.89 -0.49
CA LEU A 408 5.31 23.01 -0.78
C LEU A 408 5.22 24.06 0.34
N LYS A 409 5.93 23.89 1.45
CA LYS A 409 5.88 24.82 2.59
C LYS A 409 6.13 26.26 2.15
N GLY A 410 5.13 27.13 2.36
CA GLY A 410 5.21 28.55 1.97
C GLY A 410 4.78 28.83 0.53
N PHE A 411 4.24 27.86 -0.21
CA PHE A 411 3.64 28.10 -1.52
C PHE A 411 2.45 29.08 -1.42
N LYS A 412 2.41 30.06 -2.32
CA LYS A 412 1.41 31.15 -2.30
C LYS A 412 0.34 31.01 -3.39
N GLY A 413 0.25 29.83 -4.02
CA GLY A 413 -0.72 29.61 -5.11
C GLY A 413 -2.13 29.19 -4.66
N GLY A 414 -2.38 29.14 -3.35
CA GLY A 414 -3.68 28.77 -2.77
C GLY A 414 -3.73 29.07 -1.28
N GLU A 415 -4.93 28.96 -0.70
CA GLU A 415 -5.18 29.01 0.73
C GLU A 415 -4.67 27.72 1.40
N LEU A 416 -4.05 27.84 2.58
CA LEU A 416 -3.60 26.69 3.36
C LEU A 416 -4.81 26.03 4.03
N ILE A 417 -5.00 24.74 3.76
CA ILE A 417 -6.01 23.88 4.37
C ILE A 417 -5.35 22.64 4.97
N THR A 418 -6.10 21.84 5.70
CA THR A 418 -5.63 20.55 6.23
C THR A 418 -5.67 19.45 5.16
N ASN A 419 -4.99 18.34 5.42
CA ASN A 419 -5.05 17.17 4.55
C ASN A 419 -6.46 16.53 4.54
N GLU A 420 -7.12 16.54 5.68
CA GLU A 420 -8.50 16.05 5.86
C GLU A 420 -9.47 16.90 5.04
N GLU A 421 -9.37 18.21 5.11
CA GLU A 421 -10.18 19.13 4.30
C GLU A 421 -9.96 18.90 2.81
N LEU A 422 -8.72 18.64 2.36
CA LEU A 422 -8.44 18.32 0.96
C LEU A 422 -9.17 17.05 0.52
N LEU A 423 -9.11 15.99 1.32
CA LEU A 423 -9.78 14.72 1.00
C LEU A 423 -11.30 14.87 0.91
N GLU A 424 -11.89 15.79 1.69
CA GLU A 424 -13.32 16.01 1.80
C GLU A 424 -13.86 17.12 0.87
N LEU A 425 -13.00 17.67 -0.02
CA LEU A 425 -13.40 18.68 -0.99
C LEU A 425 -14.51 18.15 -1.93
N ASN A 426 -15.46 19.03 -2.24
CA ASN A 426 -16.46 18.74 -3.25
C ASN A 426 -15.86 18.95 -4.65
N VAL A 427 -15.24 17.91 -5.18
CA VAL A 427 -14.60 17.86 -6.50
C VAL A 427 -15.11 16.68 -7.31
N GLU A 428 -14.89 16.72 -8.61
CA GLU A 428 -15.22 15.59 -9.48
C GLU A 428 -14.23 14.45 -9.32
N ILE A 429 -12.93 14.76 -9.11
CA ILE A 429 -11.85 13.78 -9.03
C ILE A 429 -11.03 13.99 -7.76
N LEU A 430 -10.81 12.93 -7.00
CA LEU A 430 -9.83 12.87 -5.91
C LEU A 430 -8.74 11.88 -6.29
N ALA A 431 -7.49 12.32 -6.29
CA ALA A 431 -6.33 11.49 -6.59
C ALA A 431 -5.43 11.36 -5.34
N PRO A 432 -5.58 10.32 -4.52
CA PRO A 432 -4.68 10.04 -3.41
C PRO A 432 -3.36 9.45 -3.95
N CYS A 433 -2.29 10.26 -3.89
CA CYS A 433 -0.96 9.94 -4.41
C CYS A 433 0.13 9.99 -3.33
N ALA A 434 -0.23 10.09 -2.05
CA ALA A 434 0.72 10.22 -0.94
C ALA A 434 1.15 8.87 -0.39
N MET A 435 0.35 8.29 0.49
CA MET A 435 0.69 7.08 1.25
C MET A 435 -0.51 6.13 1.30
N GLU A 436 -0.30 4.94 1.85
CA GLU A 436 -1.37 4.01 2.23
C GLU A 436 -2.28 4.57 3.32
N ASN A 437 -3.49 4.02 3.43
CA ASN A 437 -4.46 4.26 4.51
C ASN A 437 -4.86 5.74 4.69
N GLN A 438 -5.01 6.49 3.60
CA GLN A 438 -5.46 7.88 3.64
C GLN A 438 -6.98 8.01 3.70
N ILE A 439 -7.70 7.15 2.98
CA ILE A 439 -9.15 7.06 3.02
C ILE A 439 -9.51 5.82 3.82
N THR A 440 -10.05 6.03 5.01
CA THR A 440 -10.36 5.00 6.00
C THR A 440 -11.87 4.96 6.27
N ALA A 441 -12.35 3.96 6.99
CA ALA A 441 -13.75 3.88 7.41
C ALA A 441 -14.25 5.15 8.12
N GLN A 442 -13.36 5.89 8.78
CA GLN A 442 -13.71 7.06 9.57
C GLN A 442 -13.94 8.32 8.74
N ASN A 443 -13.23 8.50 7.62
CA ASN A 443 -13.41 9.68 6.76
C ASN A 443 -14.19 9.38 5.47
N ALA A 444 -14.33 8.12 5.07
CA ALA A 444 -15.01 7.72 3.83
C ALA A 444 -16.45 8.27 3.71
N SER A 445 -17.18 8.38 4.83
CA SER A 445 -18.52 8.96 4.84
C SER A 445 -18.54 10.45 4.47
N ARG A 446 -17.46 11.19 4.72
CA ARG A 446 -17.33 12.63 4.43
C ARG A 446 -16.76 12.94 3.05
N ILE A 447 -16.18 11.94 2.36
CA ILE A 447 -15.68 12.10 0.98
C ILE A 447 -16.83 12.50 0.05
N LYS A 448 -16.63 13.57 -0.73
CA LYS A 448 -17.63 14.15 -1.64
C LYS A 448 -17.26 13.98 -3.12
N ALA A 449 -16.07 13.49 -3.40
CA ALA A 449 -15.63 13.25 -4.78
C ALA A 449 -16.54 12.23 -5.47
N LYS A 450 -16.73 12.37 -6.79
CA LYS A 450 -17.50 11.42 -7.62
C LYS A 450 -16.62 10.24 -8.06
N LEU A 451 -15.35 10.51 -8.27
CA LEU A 451 -14.35 9.59 -8.76
C LEU A 451 -13.10 9.68 -7.89
N ILE A 452 -12.63 8.55 -7.40
CA ILE A 452 -11.32 8.41 -6.75
C ILE A 452 -10.41 7.63 -7.70
N VAL A 453 -9.18 8.14 -7.95
CA VAL A 453 -8.19 7.48 -8.80
C VAL A 453 -6.90 7.31 -8.02
N GLU A 454 -6.58 6.09 -7.64
CA GLU A 454 -5.52 5.79 -6.69
C GLU A 454 -4.13 5.80 -7.32
N GLY A 455 -3.35 6.84 -7.03
CA GLY A 455 -1.95 6.93 -7.44
C GLY A 455 -0.97 6.26 -6.47
N ALA A 456 -1.21 6.36 -5.16
CA ALA A 456 -0.47 5.62 -4.15
C ALA A 456 -0.86 4.13 -4.13
N ASN A 457 -0.08 3.28 -3.45
CA ASN A 457 -0.47 1.91 -3.18
C ASN A 457 -1.32 1.86 -1.91
N GLY A 458 -2.48 1.18 -1.96
CA GLY A 458 -3.37 0.99 -0.82
C GLY A 458 -3.86 2.28 -0.13
N PRO A 459 -4.16 3.38 -0.83
CA PRO A 459 -4.55 4.62 -0.16
C PRO A 459 -5.95 4.54 0.45
N THR A 460 -6.79 3.62 -0.03
CA THR A 460 -8.13 3.35 0.50
C THR A 460 -8.14 2.01 1.21
N THR A 461 -8.54 2.03 2.47
CA THR A 461 -8.62 0.81 3.31
C THR A 461 -9.81 -0.07 2.91
N ALA A 462 -9.78 -1.34 3.34
CA ALA A 462 -10.88 -2.27 3.09
C ALA A 462 -12.19 -1.79 3.74
N GLY A 463 -12.12 -1.25 4.97
CA GLY A 463 -13.29 -0.71 5.66
C GLY A 463 -13.90 0.52 4.97
N ALA A 464 -13.10 1.29 4.22
CA ALA A 464 -13.59 2.43 3.45
C ALA A 464 -14.26 2.03 2.13
N ASP A 465 -13.79 0.95 1.47
CA ASP A 465 -14.30 0.52 0.16
C ASP A 465 -15.82 0.34 0.16
N ASP A 466 -16.38 -0.32 1.19
CA ASP A 466 -17.82 -0.55 1.30
C ASP A 466 -18.62 0.75 1.50
N ILE A 467 -18.09 1.69 2.27
CA ILE A 467 -18.73 2.97 2.54
C ILE A 467 -18.78 3.80 1.26
N LEU A 468 -17.65 3.89 0.54
CA LEU A 468 -17.56 4.62 -0.72
C LEU A 468 -18.48 4.01 -1.80
N ASN A 469 -18.50 2.69 -1.90
CA ASN A 469 -19.36 1.98 -2.86
C ASN A 469 -20.86 2.24 -2.56
N LYS A 470 -21.30 2.21 -1.30
CA LYS A 470 -22.68 2.54 -0.91
C LYS A 470 -23.06 4.00 -1.21
N LYS A 471 -22.08 4.90 -1.24
CA LYS A 471 -22.26 6.32 -1.67
C LYS A 471 -22.29 6.48 -3.19
N GLY A 472 -22.05 5.42 -3.97
CA GLY A 472 -21.95 5.49 -5.42
C GLY A 472 -20.66 6.17 -5.92
N ILE A 473 -19.63 6.29 -5.08
CA ILE A 473 -18.32 6.83 -5.46
C ILE A 473 -17.54 5.73 -6.18
N ILE A 474 -17.11 6.03 -7.40
CA ILE A 474 -16.31 5.10 -8.20
C ILE A 474 -14.85 5.21 -7.76
N VAL A 475 -14.26 4.08 -7.36
CA VAL A 475 -12.84 4.00 -7.00
C VAL A 475 -12.11 3.21 -8.08
N ILE A 476 -11.21 3.87 -8.83
CA ILE A 476 -10.27 3.19 -9.72
C ILE A 476 -9.08 2.75 -8.88
N PRO A 477 -8.90 1.42 -8.68
CA PRO A 477 -7.95 0.92 -7.71
C PRO A 477 -6.50 1.11 -8.16
N ASP A 478 -5.61 1.17 -7.19
CA ASP A 478 -4.16 1.30 -7.32
C ASP A 478 -3.54 0.28 -8.27
N ILE A 479 -3.95 -1.00 -8.16
CA ILE A 479 -3.45 -2.09 -9.03
C ILE A 479 -3.77 -1.89 -10.51
N LEU A 480 -4.69 -0.98 -10.84
CA LEU A 480 -4.99 -0.53 -12.20
C LEU A 480 -4.39 0.85 -12.46
N ALA A 481 -4.78 1.87 -11.69
CA ALA A 481 -4.47 3.27 -11.98
C ALA A 481 -2.96 3.57 -12.01
N ASN A 482 -2.19 3.04 -11.07
CA ASN A 482 -0.75 3.25 -11.01
C ASN A 482 0.07 2.20 -11.80
N GLY A 483 -0.58 1.38 -12.63
CA GLY A 483 0.02 0.34 -13.45
C GLY A 483 0.97 0.85 -14.55
N GLY A 484 0.93 2.16 -14.87
CA GLY A 484 1.82 2.75 -15.88
C GLY A 484 3.31 2.53 -15.60
N GLY A 485 3.70 2.59 -14.32
CA GLY A 485 5.09 2.36 -13.92
C GLY A 485 5.60 0.96 -14.26
N VAL A 486 4.83 -0.09 -14.00
CA VAL A 486 5.22 -1.47 -14.33
C VAL A 486 5.16 -1.73 -15.83
N THR A 487 4.23 -1.10 -16.55
CA THR A 487 4.13 -1.16 -18.01
C THR A 487 5.38 -0.61 -18.68
N VAL A 488 5.86 0.57 -18.28
CA VAL A 488 7.11 1.13 -18.82
C VAL A 488 8.34 0.32 -18.37
N SER A 489 8.32 -0.26 -17.17
CA SER A 489 9.36 -1.20 -16.74
C SER A 489 9.42 -2.44 -17.64
N TYR A 490 8.30 -2.92 -18.16
CA TYR A 490 8.29 -3.99 -19.16
C TYR A 490 8.97 -3.53 -20.47
N PHE A 491 8.70 -2.32 -20.95
CA PHE A 491 9.37 -1.80 -22.14
C PHE A 491 10.88 -1.64 -21.93
N GLU A 492 11.32 -1.21 -20.74
CA GLU A 492 12.74 -1.16 -20.39
C GLU A 492 13.40 -2.54 -20.50
N TRP A 493 12.76 -3.58 -19.98
CA TRP A 493 13.24 -4.94 -20.09
C TRP A 493 13.31 -5.43 -21.53
N VAL A 494 12.27 -5.15 -22.34
CA VAL A 494 12.26 -5.48 -23.77
C VAL A 494 13.43 -4.80 -24.49
N GLN A 495 13.63 -3.50 -24.28
CA GLN A 495 14.74 -2.72 -24.85
C GLN A 495 16.09 -3.33 -24.49
N ASN A 496 16.29 -3.70 -23.23
CA ASN A 496 17.54 -4.31 -22.75
C ASN A 496 17.80 -5.70 -23.33
N ARG A 497 16.74 -6.44 -23.72
CA ARG A 497 16.86 -7.76 -24.36
C ARG A 497 17.09 -7.69 -25.85
N THR A 498 16.47 -6.71 -26.51
CA THR A 498 16.55 -6.57 -27.97
C THR A 498 17.69 -5.68 -28.43
N GLY A 499 18.23 -4.85 -27.52
CA GLY A 499 19.24 -3.83 -27.87
C GLY A 499 18.68 -2.63 -28.65
N TYR A 500 17.35 -2.55 -28.84
CA TYR A 500 16.66 -1.44 -29.48
C TYR A 500 15.93 -0.57 -28.44
N TYR A 501 16.23 0.73 -28.44
CA TYR A 501 15.68 1.69 -27.52
C TYR A 501 14.67 2.60 -28.20
N TYR A 502 13.47 2.66 -27.63
CA TYR A 502 12.36 3.48 -28.14
C TYR A 502 12.54 4.96 -27.77
N SER A 503 12.01 5.84 -28.58
CA SER A 503 11.83 7.25 -28.23
C SER A 503 10.81 7.41 -27.10
N GLU A 504 10.86 8.54 -26.42
CA GLU A 504 9.89 8.83 -25.33
C GLU A 504 8.45 8.85 -25.84
N ASP A 505 8.22 9.40 -27.04
CA ASP A 505 6.90 9.44 -27.67
C ASP A 505 6.35 8.03 -27.95
N GLU A 506 7.19 7.12 -28.45
CA GLU A 506 6.80 5.72 -28.64
C GLU A 506 6.45 5.03 -27.32
N ILE A 507 7.27 5.22 -26.29
CA ILE A 507 7.00 4.66 -24.94
C ILE A 507 5.66 5.19 -24.42
N ASN A 508 5.45 6.50 -24.48
CA ASN A 508 4.25 7.14 -23.98
C ASN A 508 3.00 6.68 -24.73
N LYS A 509 3.01 6.62 -26.06
CA LYS A 509 1.88 6.12 -26.87
C LYS A 509 1.55 4.66 -26.57
N ARG A 510 2.59 3.82 -26.41
CA ARG A 510 2.41 2.41 -26.04
C ARG A 510 1.81 2.28 -24.63
N ALA A 511 2.35 3.03 -23.65
CA ALA A 511 1.87 3.00 -22.28
C ALA A 511 0.40 3.46 -22.20
N ASP A 512 0.02 4.54 -22.87
CA ASP A 512 -1.36 5.02 -22.91
C ASP A 512 -2.32 3.98 -23.51
N ARG A 513 -1.94 3.34 -24.62
CA ARG A 513 -2.75 2.30 -25.23
C ARG A 513 -2.95 1.12 -24.27
N TRP A 514 -1.89 0.69 -23.57
CA TRP A 514 -1.96 -0.41 -22.60
C TRP A 514 -2.83 -0.08 -21.41
N MET A 515 -2.65 1.12 -20.83
CA MET A 515 -3.45 1.59 -19.70
C MET A 515 -4.93 1.70 -20.04
N LYS A 516 -5.27 2.20 -21.24
CA LYS A 516 -6.65 2.25 -21.74
C LYS A 516 -7.24 0.85 -21.84
N GLN A 517 -6.52 -0.08 -22.46
CA GLN A 517 -7.01 -1.47 -22.59
C GLN A 517 -7.21 -2.12 -21.23
N ALA A 518 -6.26 -1.97 -20.30
CA ALA A 518 -6.39 -2.49 -18.94
C ALA A 518 -7.62 -1.90 -18.22
N PHE A 519 -7.85 -0.60 -18.35
CA PHE A 519 -9.02 0.06 -17.80
C PHE A 519 -10.33 -0.53 -18.36
N HIS A 520 -10.45 -0.68 -19.68
CA HIS A 520 -11.65 -1.22 -20.31
C HIS A 520 -11.91 -2.69 -19.94
N ASN A 521 -10.85 -3.49 -19.82
CA ASN A 521 -10.97 -4.88 -19.37
C ASN A 521 -11.58 -4.94 -17.95
N VAL A 522 -11.05 -4.17 -17.01
CA VAL A 522 -11.56 -4.15 -15.63
C VAL A 522 -12.96 -3.54 -15.55
N TRP A 523 -13.23 -2.46 -16.31
CA TRP A 523 -14.57 -1.86 -16.37
C TRP A 523 -15.61 -2.84 -16.91
N GLY A 524 -15.27 -3.60 -17.95
CA GLY A 524 -16.13 -4.66 -18.50
C GLY A 524 -16.49 -5.73 -17.47
N VAL A 525 -15.52 -6.17 -16.67
CA VAL A 525 -15.75 -7.12 -15.56
C VAL A 525 -16.63 -6.47 -14.49
N SER A 526 -16.38 -5.23 -14.10
CA SER A 526 -17.19 -4.49 -13.12
C SER A 526 -18.65 -4.41 -13.56
N THR A 527 -18.89 -4.08 -14.82
CA THR A 527 -20.24 -3.99 -15.40
C THR A 527 -20.92 -5.37 -15.49
N LYS A 528 -20.18 -6.39 -15.95
CA LYS A 528 -20.69 -7.76 -16.12
C LYS A 528 -21.14 -8.38 -14.79
N HIS A 529 -20.31 -8.26 -13.76
CA HIS A 529 -20.55 -8.88 -12.46
C HIS A 529 -21.24 -7.94 -11.45
N LYS A 530 -21.46 -6.67 -11.83
CA LYS A 530 -22.06 -5.63 -10.96
C LYS A 530 -21.30 -5.47 -9.63
N VAL A 531 -19.98 -5.44 -9.71
CA VAL A 531 -19.07 -5.31 -8.55
C VAL A 531 -18.23 -4.04 -8.65
N PRO A 532 -17.72 -3.51 -7.52
CA PRO A 532 -16.80 -2.38 -7.52
C PRO A 532 -15.56 -2.64 -8.38
N MET A 533 -14.96 -1.59 -8.95
CA MET A 533 -13.79 -1.68 -9.82
C MET A 533 -12.60 -2.40 -9.15
N ARG A 534 -12.41 -2.25 -7.84
CA ARG A 534 -11.37 -2.98 -7.10
C ARG A 534 -11.58 -4.49 -7.16
N ILE A 535 -12.79 -4.96 -6.87
CA ILE A 535 -13.12 -6.40 -6.94
C ILE A 535 -13.03 -6.87 -8.40
N ALA A 536 -13.51 -6.07 -9.35
CA ALA A 536 -13.41 -6.39 -10.78
C ALA A 536 -11.95 -6.55 -11.25
N ALA A 537 -11.04 -5.73 -10.73
CA ALA A 537 -9.61 -5.83 -11.02
C ALA A 537 -9.02 -7.16 -10.51
N TYR A 538 -9.38 -7.58 -9.29
CA TYR A 538 -8.98 -8.89 -8.77
C TYR A 538 -9.59 -10.04 -9.58
N VAL A 539 -10.87 -9.97 -9.92
CA VAL A 539 -11.56 -10.97 -10.77
C VAL A 539 -10.85 -11.13 -12.11
N PHE A 540 -10.58 -10.02 -12.82
CA PHE A 540 -9.89 -10.05 -14.10
C PHE A 540 -8.48 -10.66 -14.00
N ALA A 541 -7.70 -10.20 -13.00
CA ALA A 541 -6.36 -10.71 -12.78
C ALA A 541 -6.35 -12.19 -12.45
N LEU A 542 -7.27 -12.62 -11.57
CA LEU A 542 -7.35 -13.98 -11.08
C LEU A 542 -7.76 -14.95 -12.19
N GLU A 543 -8.78 -14.61 -13.02
CA GLU A 543 -9.16 -15.41 -14.19
C GLU A 543 -7.97 -15.65 -15.12
N LYS A 544 -7.18 -14.61 -15.39
CA LYS A 544 -6.02 -14.68 -16.28
C LYS A 544 -4.91 -15.54 -15.70
N VAL A 545 -4.53 -15.34 -14.43
CA VAL A 545 -3.46 -16.09 -13.78
C VAL A 545 -3.88 -17.55 -13.60
N ALA A 546 -5.12 -17.82 -13.18
CA ALA A 546 -5.67 -19.18 -13.06
C ALA A 546 -5.65 -19.93 -14.39
N LYS A 547 -6.06 -19.28 -15.48
CA LYS A 547 -5.98 -19.86 -16.82
C LYS A 547 -4.55 -20.27 -17.20
N ALA A 548 -3.57 -19.41 -16.91
CA ALA A 548 -2.16 -19.69 -17.18
C ALA A 548 -1.64 -20.83 -16.29
N THR A 549 -2.00 -20.85 -15.00
CA THR A 549 -1.62 -21.90 -14.05
C THR A 549 -2.14 -23.27 -14.51
N ARG A 550 -3.42 -23.37 -14.90
CA ARG A 550 -4.00 -24.61 -15.44
C ARG A 550 -3.30 -25.06 -16.72
N ALA A 551 -3.10 -24.13 -17.67
CA ALA A 551 -2.48 -24.45 -18.95
C ALA A 551 -1.03 -24.96 -18.81
N ARG A 552 -0.33 -24.54 -17.76
CA ARG A 552 1.05 -24.99 -17.47
C ARG A 552 1.10 -26.25 -16.61
N GLY A 553 -0.01 -26.71 -16.05
CA GLY A 553 -0.03 -27.85 -15.12
C GLY A 553 0.84 -27.62 -13.88
N SER A 554 1.02 -26.36 -13.47
CA SER A 554 1.90 -25.98 -12.36
C SER A 554 1.12 -26.06 -11.04
N TYR A 555 1.00 -27.25 -10.48
CA TYR A 555 0.42 -27.50 -9.17
C TYR A 555 1.51 -27.93 -8.16
#